data_0c7f5220f905c8a95376e502f5d0d1ad
#
_entry.id   0c7f5220f905c8a95376e502f5d0d1ad
#
_cell.length_a   1.000
_cell.length_b   1.000
_cell.length_c   1.000
_cell.angle_alpha   90.00
_cell.angle_beta   90.00
_cell.angle_gamma   90.00
#
_symmetry.space_group_name_H-M   'P 1'
#
loop_
_entity.id
_entity.type
_entity.pdbx_description
1 polymer ?
#
loop_
_entity_poly.entity_id
_entity_poly.type
_entity_poly.pdbx_seq_one_letter_code
_entity_poly.pdbx_strand_id
1 'polypeptide(L)' 'VPHEGEEFGFVLDGKITLTLGKKKYVCRRGESFYYSADRTHKISNESNAKARFIWISSPPNF' A
#
# COMPACT_ATOMS: atom_id res chain seq x y z
N VAL A 1 -4.33 11.03 -4.26
CA VAL A 1 -5.03 12.09 -3.55
C VAL A 1 -5.43 11.59 -2.17
N PRO A 2 -5.13 12.36 -1.10
CA PRO A 2 -5.53 11.96 0.24
C PRO A 2 -7.05 11.94 0.37
N HIS A 3 -7.54 11.01 1.19
CA HIS A 3 -8.96 10.90 1.49
C HIS A 3 -9.11 10.39 2.92
N GLU A 4 -10.31 10.52 3.47
CA GLU A 4 -10.57 10.04 4.81
C GLU A 4 -10.63 8.51 4.81
N GLY A 5 -10.32 7.93 5.98
CA GLY A 5 -10.42 6.50 6.18
C GLY A 5 -9.08 5.85 6.42
N GLU A 6 -9.08 4.56 6.26
CA GLU A 6 -7.92 3.71 6.53
C GLU A 6 -7.72 2.73 5.39
N GLU A 7 -6.48 2.33 5.20
CA GLU A 7 -6.14 1.34 4.19
C GLU A 7 -5.27 0.26 4.78
N PHE A 8 -5.54 -0.96 4.36
CA PHE A 8 -4.83 -2.14 4.82
C PHE A 8 -4.50 -3.00 3.59
N GLY A 9 -3.35 -3.63 3.61
CA GLY A 9 -3.00 -4.54 2.54
C GLY A 9 -2.13 -5.68 3.02
N PHE A 10 -2.08 -6.72 2.19
CA PHE A 10 -1.29 -7.91 2.44
C PHE A 10 -0.67 -8.38 1.13
N VAL A 11 0.64 -8.57 1.12
CA VAL A 11 1.36 -8.94 -0.11
C VAL A 11 1.36 -10.45 -0.27
N LEU A 12 0.82 -10.90 -1.41
CA LEU A 12 0.71 -12.30 -1.76
C LEU A 12 1.94 -12.81 -2.49
N ASP A 13 2.50 -11.98 -3.38
CA ASP A 13 3.68 -12.32 -4.18
C ASP A 13 4.50 -11.09 -4.44
N GLY A 14 5.80 -11.28 -4.54
CA GLY A 14 6.72 -10.20 -4.87
C GLY A 14 6.86 -9.21 -3.76
N LYS A 15 7.00 -7.94 -4.12
CA LYS A 15 7.08 -6.86 -3.15
C LYS A 15 6.53 -5.58 -3.75
N ILE A 16 6.03 -4.72 -2.88
CA ILE A 16 5.55 -3.39 -3.28
C ILE A 16 6.28 -2.33 -2.46
N THR A 17 6.28 -1.12 -2.97
CA THR A 17 6.80 0.03 -2.25
C THR A 17 5.63 0.94 -1.90
N LEU A 18 5.48 1.20 -0.59
CA LEU A 18 4.47 2.10 -0.07
C LEU A 18 5.16 3.41 0.28
N THR A 19 4.71 4.50 -0.33
CA THR A 19 5.24 5.83 -0.03
C THR A 19 4.20 6.60 0.76
N LEU A 20 4.58 7.04 1.95
CA LEU A 20 3.72 7.86 2.81
C LEU A 20 4.43 9.18 3.04
N GLY A 21 3.88 10.25 2.44
CA GLY A 21 4.56 11.52 2.46
C GLY A 21 5.91 11.41 1.77
N LYS A 22 6.99 11.60 2.52
CA LYS A 22 8.34 11.53 1.98
C LYS A 22 9.05 10.21 2.29
N LYS A 23 8.40 9.29 3.00
CA LYS A 23 9.02 8.03 3.43
C LYS A 23 8.56 6.88 2.56
N LYS A 24 9.49 5.97 2.26
CA LYS A 24 9.21 4.77 1.49
C LYS A 24 9.40 3.54 2.37
N TYR A 25 8.49 2.60 2.21
CA TYR A 25 8.52 1.33 2.92
C TYR A 25 8.38 0.20 1.91
N VAL A 26 9.22 -0.80 2.01
CA VAL A 26 9.12 -1.99 1.16
C VAL A 26 8.35 -3.04 1.93
N CYS A 27 7.30 -3.55 1.31
CA CYS A 27 6.49 -4.61 1.89
C CYS A 27 6.61 -5.84 1.00
N ARG A 28 7.03 -6.96 1.58
CA ARG A 28 7.35 -8.18 0.85
C ARG A 28 6.29 -9.24 1.04
N ARG A 29 6.38 -10.29 0.27
CA ARG A 29 5.48 -11.44 0.36
C ARG A 29 5.28 -11.86 1.82
N GLY A 30 4.02 -12.02 2.24
CA GLY A 30 3.66 -12.42 3.58
C GLY A 30 3.60 -11.29 4.58
N GLU A 31 3.93 -10.07 4.16
CA GLU A 31 3.86 -8.90 5.02
C GLU A 31 2.60 -8.10 4.74
N SER A 32 2.16 -7.35 5.73
CA SER A 32 0.99 -6.50 5.60
C SER A 32 1.38 -5.05 5.84
N PHE A 33 0.51 -4.15 5.40
CA PHE A 33 0.68 -2.72 5.66
C PHE A 33 -0.66 -2.11 6.08
N TYR A 34 -0.57 -1.03 6.80
CA TYR A 34 -1.72 -0.29 7.28
C TYR A 34 -1.34 1.17 7.40
N TYR A 35 -2.22 2.06 6.95
CA TYR A 35 -1.99 3.48 7.11
C TYR A 35 -3.31 4.25 7.06
N SER A 36 -3.28 5.44 7.64
CA SER A 36 -4.38 6.39 7.59
C SER A 36 -4.39 7.04 6.22
N ALA A 37 -5.53 6.99 5.53
CA ALA A 37 -5.60 7.42 4.13
C ALA A 37 -5.65 8.93 3.97
N ASP A 38 -5.67 9.69 5.07
CA ASP A 38 -5.63 11.15 5.03
C ASP A 38 -4.24 11.68 4.69
N ARG A 39 -3.24 10.81 4.61
CA ARG A 39 -1.87 11.19 4.24
C ARG A 39 -1.68 10.99 2.74
N THR A 40 -0.82 11.80 2.15
CA THR A 40 -0.40 11.59 0.77
C THR A 40 0.25 10.20 0.68
N HIS A 41 -0.25 9.36 -0.21
CA HIS A 41 0.21 7.98 -0.27
C HIS A 41 0.27 7.49 -1.71
N LYS A 42 1.12 6.49 -1.93
CA LYS A 42 1.30 5.90 -3.24
C LYS A 42 1.79 4.46 -3.04
N ILE A 43 1.25 3.54 -3.82
CA ILE A 43 1.74 2.17 -3.88
C ILE A 43 2.31 1.95 -5.28
N SER A 44 3.52 1.42 -5.33
CA SER A 44 4.19 1.18 -6.59
C SER A 44 4.98 -0.12 -6.52
N ASN A 45 5.32 -0.66 -7.70
CA ASN A 45 6.22 -1.78 -7.82
C ASN A 45 7.50 -1.28 -8.47
N GLU A 46 8.53 -1.09 -7.66
CA GLU A 46 9.82 -0.59 -8.14
C GLU A 46 10.82 -1.74 -8.35
N SER A 47 10.30 -2.97 -8.43
CA SER A 47 11.13 -4.13 -8.69
C SER A 47 10.97 -4.58 -10.14
N ASN A 48 11.76 -5.59 -10.53
CA ASN A 48 11.67 -6.17 -11.87
C ASN A 48 10.71 -7.34 -11.95
N ALA A 49 10.07 -7.69 -10.85
CA ALA A 49 9.17 -8.83 -10.77
C ALA A 49 7.73 -8.37 -10.56
N LYS A 50 6.79 -9.19 -11.02
CA LYS A 50 5.37 -8.94 -10.79
C LYS A 50 5.06 -9.04 -9.30
N ALA A 51 4.18 -8.19 -8.81
CA ALA A 51 3.70 -8.23 -7.45
C ALA A 51 2.20 -8.38 -7.43
N ARG A 52 1.68 -9.12 -6.43
CA ARG A 52 0.26 -9.27 -6.21
C ARG A 52 -0.03 -9.02 -4.74
N PHE A 53 -1.08 -8.27 -4.47
CA PHE A 53 -1.43 -7.95 -3.09
C PHE A 53 -2.93 -7.67 -2.98
N ILE A 54 -3.44 -7.82 -1.76
CA ILE A 54 -4.80 -7.47 -1.40
C ILE A 54 -4.76 -6.07 -0.83
N TRP A 55 -5.73 -5.24 -1.22
CA TRP A 55 -5.78 -3.84 -0.80
C TRP A 55 -7.20 -3.52 -0.39
N ILE A 56 -7.40 -3.20 0.87
CA ILE A 56 -8.72 -2.92 1.43
C ILE A 56 -8.75 -1.48 1.92
N SER A 57 -9.79 -0.77 1.51
CA SER A 57 -10.00 0.62 1.88
C SER A 57 -11.28 0.72 2.71
N SER A 58 -11.25 1.49 3.79
CA SER A 58 -12.42 1.69 4.66
C SER A 58 -12.46 3.14 5.12
N PRO A 59 -13.55 3.88 4.87
CA PRO A 59 -14.73 3.47 4.11
C PRO A 59 -14.41 3.29 2.64
N PRO A 60 -15.28 2.60 1.87
CA PRO A 60 -15.03 2.37 0.44
C PRO A 60 -14.80 3.70 -0.28
N ASN A 61 -13.86 3.66 -1.21
CA ASN A 61 -13.44 4.84 -1.95
C ASN A 61 -13.92 4.68 -3.40
N PHE A 62 -15.17 4.96 -3.61
CA PHE A 62 -15.79 4.86 -4.95
C PHE A 62 -15.71 6.16 -5.69
#